data_0cdae750d6e64baf52646d01df013f89
#
_entry.id   0cdae750d6e64baf52646d01df013f89
#
_cell.length_a   1.000
_cell.length_b   1.000
_cell.length_c   1.000
_cell.angle_alpha   90.00
_cell.angle_beta   90.00
_cell.angle_gamma   90.00
#
_symmetry.space_group_name_H-M   'P 1'
#
loop_
_entity.id
_entity.type
_entity.pdbx_description
1 polymer ?
#
loop_
_entity_poly.entity_id
_entity_poly.type
_entity_poly.pdbx_seq_one_letter_code
_entity_poly.pdbx_strand_id
1 'polypeptide(L)'
;MPFFCNLGLSDAYNDGLIFDELRAIQTQYGYLPADQLVALSERSGLTLPHIHGVADFFPHFFLTPQPKVRANVCMDMTCHIRGAQNLKANLKQRFGTLSDKEIEIGEDSCLGQCDGAPAMSINGHSFRNVSQAQAEALIVLAIGGGELPHLHPEPKVTGLPANPYNNSEPYGALRKLAVTKDWTGVIATLKEAGLQGLGGAGFPAGMKWEAVRNAPGTEKYVVCNADESEPGTIKDRFILEHLPHLVAEGMIIAGLVTGAKRGILYIRHEYEVQEHIFKHEIERLREQGIVGPDVCGSGIPFELEVFVSPGGYICGEETALIEAIEGNRAEPRNKPPFPVYEGVYHKPTALNNVETFANVPQILENGIEWFKSAGVGGFSGLKFVGVSGDVNNPGIFLVPMGTTMSEVLYKHAGGILGGAKLKAFAPSGPSSGYLPAKLEDVRISFKSLAEVGSMMGSGAIVVYAEGRCMLDNALNATKFFRNESCGKCVPCRVGSSKMVDILTAWAHGKGTPADLGLLKELTEAMKLGSICGLGQFAHGPISSVIEHFNEELVTHIRDHRCPDNVCPMREA
;
A
#
# COMPACT_ATOMS: atom_id res chain seq x y z
N MET A 1 17.04 35.63 -8.23
CA MET A 1 15.69 35.89 -8.75
C MET A 1 15.24 34.69 -9.54
N PRO A 2 14.33 33.86 -9.06
CA PRO A 2 13.73 32.82 -9.88
C PRO A 2 12.50 33.41 -10.60
N PHE A 3 12.50 33.27 -11.89
CA PHE A 3 11.32 33.57 -12.71
C PHE A 3 10.27 32.48 -12.47
N PHE A 4 9.33 32.73 -11.59
CA PHE A 4 8.06 32.01 -11.55
C PHE A 4 7.11 32.69 -12.54
N CYS A 5 6.90 32.06 -13.67
CA CYS A 5 5.81 32.38 -14.58
C CYS A 5 4.50 31.96 -13.88
N ASN A 6 3.79 32.88 -13.25
CA ASN A 6 2.40 32.72 -12.84
C ASN A 6 1.54 32.65 -14.10
N LEU A 7 1.41 31.47 -14.70
CA LEU A 7 0.33 31.18 -15.62
C LEU A 7 -0.91 30.92 -14.75
N GLY A 8 -1.87 31.86 -14.78
CA GLY A 8 -3.16 31.73 -14.14
C GLY A 8 -3.91 30.52 -14.68
N LEU A 9 -3.68 29.37 -14.07
CA LEU A 9 -4.49 28.17 -14.24
C LEU A 9 -5.81 28.44 -13.53
N SER A 10 -6.93 28.24 -14.22
CA SER A 10 -8.25 28.35 -13.58
C SER A 10 -8.33 27.33 -12.44
N ASP A 11 -8.75 27.76 -11.26
CA ASP A 11 -8.89 26.95 -10.04
C ASP A 11 -9.69 25.64 -10.25
N ALA A 12 -10.43 25.52 -11.34
CA ALA A 12 -11.27 24.37 -11.69
C ALA A 12 -10.51 23.09 -12.11
N TYR A 13 -9.24 23.17 -12.55
CA TYR A 13 -8.46 22.00 -12.97
C TYR A 13 -7.43 21.52 -11.93
N ASN A 14 -7.35 22.18 -10.77
CA ASN A 14 -6.46 21.78 -9.69
C ASN A 14 -6.98 20.63 -8.81
N ASP A 15 -8.20 20.14 -9.03
CA ASP A 15 -8.88 19.16 -8.14
C ASP A 15 -8.76 17.70 -8.62
N GLY A 16 -7.65 17.29 -9.23
CA GLY A 16 -7.48 15.90 -9.70
C GLY A 16 -8.32 15.54 -10.93
N LEU A 17 -9.07 16.47 -11.48
CA LEU A 17 -9.93 16.31 -12.66
C LEU A 17 -9.18 15.78 -13.90
N ILE A 18 -7.86 15.98 -13.97
CA ILE A 18 -7.04 15.44 -15.07
C ILE A 18 -7.16 13.91 -15.13
N PHE A 19 -7.21 13.21 -13.99
CA PHE A 19 -7.30 11.75 -13.98
C PHE A 19 -8.67 11.26 -14.45
N ASP A 20 -9.75 11.97 -14.11
CA ASP A 20 -11.10 11.64 -14.56
C ASP A 20 -11.24 11.86 -16.06
N GLU A 21 -10.65 12.95 -16.58
CA GLU A 21 -10.59 13.21 -18.02
C GLU A 21 -9.77 12.14 -18.77
N LEU A 22 -8.59 11.77 -18.23
CA LEU A 22 -7.78 10.70 -18.82
C LEU A 22 -8.49 9.35 -18.79
N ARG A 23 -9.18 9.01 -17.69
CA ARG A 23 -10.00 7.80 -17.59
C ARG A 23 -11.16 7.81 -18.59
N ALA A 24 -11.85 8.94 -18.75
CA ALA A 24 -12.95 9.08 -19.70
C ALA A 24 -12.48 8.87 -21.14
N ILE A 25 -11.35 9.49 -21.52
CA ILE A 25 -10.73 9.29 -22.84
C ILE A 25 -10.35 7.81 -23.02
N GLN A 26 -9.65 7.22 -22.06
CA GLN A 26 -9.21 5.83 -22.15
C GLN A 26 -10.39 4.84 -22.22
N THR A 27 -11.47 5.08 -21.47
CA THR A 27 -12.70 4.28 -21.53
C THR A 27 -13.32 4.34 -22.93
N GLN A 28 -13.30 5.51 -23.57
CA GLN A 28 -13.90 5.69 -24.90
C GLN A 28 -13.05 5.06 -26.00
N TYR A 29 -11.72 5.18 -25.94
CA TYR A 29 -10.82 4.79 -27.05
C TYR A 29 -10.01 3.51 -26.77
N GLY A 30 -10.02 2.99 -25.54
CA GLY A 30 -9.18 1.87 -25.09
C GLY A 30 -7.72 2.25 -24.78
N TYR A 31 -7.33 3.50 -25.07
CA TYR A 31 -6.02 4.09 -24.80
C TYR A 31 -6.14 5.64 -24.89
N LEU A 32 -5.04 6.36 -24.74
CA LEU A 32 -4.99 7.82 -24.79
C LEU A 32 -4.42 8.29 -26.15
N PRO A 33 -5.26 8.54 -27.18
CA PRO A 33 -4.80 9.05 -28.48
C PRO A 33 -4.17 10.43 -28.36
N ALA A 34 -3.09 10.69 -29.10
CA ALA A 34 -2.35 11.94 -29.04
C ALA A 34 -3.20 13.19 -29.37
N ASP A 35 -4.13 13.07 -30.33
CA ASP A 35 -5.06 14.13 -30.69
C ASP A 35 -6.05 14.45 -29.54
N GLN A 36 -6.47 13.45 -28.77
CA GLN A 36 -7.32 13.64 -27.58
C GLN A 36 -6.55 14.31 -26.44
N LEU A 37 -5.26 14.02 -26.28
CA LEU A 37 -4.41 14.72 -25.30
C LEU A 37 -4.18 16.19 -25.69
N VAL A 38 -4.04 16.48 -26.99
CA VAL A 38 -4.00 17.86 -27.51
C VAL A 38 -5.32 18.58 -27.20
N ALA A 39 -6.47 17.97 -27.53
CA ALA A 39 -7.78 18.54 -27.23
C ALA A 39 -7.99 18.75 -25.71
N LEU A 40 -7.51 17.83 -24.87
CA LEU A 40 -7.52 18.01 -23.41
C LEU A 40 -6.66 19.21 -22.98
N SER A 41 -5.48 19.38 -23.57
CA SER A 41 -4.62 20.55 -23.29
C SER A 41 -5.31 21.87 -23.64
N GLU A 42 -5.98 21.94 -24.79
CA GLU A 42 -6.69 23.14 -25.25
C GLU A 42 -7.86 23.53 -24.34
N ARG A 43 -8.69 22.53 -23.90
CA ARG A 43 -9.86 22.81 -23.05
C ARG A 43 -9.52 22.98 -21.56
N SER A 44 -8.45 22.37 -21.07
CA SER A 44 -8.05 22.44 -19.65
C SER A 44 -7.12 23.61 -19.36
N GLY A 45 -6.40 24.11 -20.37
CA GLY A 45 -5.31 25.07 -20.16
C GLY A 45 -4.02 24.45 -19.60
N LEU A 46 -4.01 23.14 -19.32
CA LEU A 46 -2.79 22.41 -18.94
C LEU A 46 -1.89 22.23 -20.15
N THR A 47 -0.58 22.32 -19.98
CA THR A 47 0.35 22.11 -21.09
C THR A 47 0.37 20.64 -21.53
N LEU A 48 0.47 20.39 -22.84
CA LEU A 48 0.56 19.04 -23.38
C LEU A 48 1.72 18.21 -22.77
N PRO A 49 2.94 18.74 -22.53
CA PRO A 49 4.00 18.02 -21.82
C PRO A 49 3.61 17.59 -20.39
N HIS A 50 2.84 18.41 -19.68
CA HIS A 50 2.34 18.04 -18.34
C HIS A 50 1.37 16.85 -18.44
N ILE A 51 0.34 16.96 -19.28
CA ILE A 51 -0.67 15.90 -19.50
C ILE A 51 0.00 14.59 -19.92
N HIS A 52 0.91 14.66 -20.91
CA HIS A 52 1.64 13.49 -21.38
C HIS A 52 2.53 12.90 -20.30
N GLY A 53 3.24 13.75 -19.53
CA GLY A 53 4.10 13.31 -18.43
C GLY A 53 3.33 12.65 -17.29
N VAL A 54 2.10 13.10 -17.01
CA VAL A 54 1.19 12.44 -16.05
C VAL A 54 0.70 11.11 -16.63
N ALA A 55 0.23 11.07 -17.86
CA ALA A 55 -0.26 9.85 -18.50
C ALA A 55 0.82 8.76 -18.62
N ASP A 56 2.06 9.12 -18.93
CA ASP A 56 3.19 8.19 -19.05
C ASP A 56 3.70 7.66 -17.69
N PHE A 57 3.46 8.42 -16.61
CA PHE A 57 3.95 8.06 -15.29
C PHE A 57 3.15 6.92 -14.64
N PHE A 58 1.84 6.88 -14.84
CA PHE A 58 0.96 5.95 -14.14
C PHE A 58 0.68 4.69 -14.96
N PRO A 59 0.83 3.47 -14.39
CA PRO A 59 0.78 2.21 -15.12
C PRO A 59 -0.60 1.86 -15.69
N HIS A 60 -1.65 2.57 -15.27
CA HIS A 60 -3.02 2.31 -15.74
C HIS A 60 -3.45 3.19 -16.91
N PHE A 61 -2.59 4.11 -17.37
CA PHE A 61 -2.82 4.88 -18.57
C PHE A 61 -1.98 4.34 -19.74
N PHE A 62 -2.60 4.21 -20.91
CA PHE A 62 -1.99 3.62 -22.08
C PHE A 62 -1.90 4.64 -23.23
N LEU A 63 -0.69 5.01 -23.62
CA LEU A 63 -0.44 5.93 -24.74
C LEU A 63 -0.52 5.24 -26.12
N THR A 64 -0.66 3.92 -26.15
CA THR A 64 -0.75 3.10 -27.36
C THR A 64 -1.96 2.18 -27.30
N PRO A 65 -2.53 1.79 -28.45
CA PRO A 65 -3.62 0.81 -28.49
C PRO A 65 -3.26 -0.48 -27.74
N GLN A 66 -4.18 -0.96 -26.90
CA GLN A 66 -3.99 -2.14 -26.10
C GLN A 66 -4.56 -3.39 -26.79
N PRO A 67 -4.04 -4.59 -26.50
CA PRO A 67 -4.65 -5.84 -26.95
C PRO A 67 -6.07 -5.99 -26.37
N LYS A 68 -6.88 -6.83 -27.01
CA LYS A 68 -8.24 -7.13 -26.55
C LYS A 68 -8.28 -7.66 -25.12
N VAL A 69 -7.29 -8.48 -24.75
CA VAL A 69 -7.14 -9.05 -23.42
C VAL A 69 -5.72 -8.79 -22.90
N ARG A 70 -5.63 -8.15 -21.75
CA ARG A 70 -4.40 -8.04 -20.97
C ARG A 70 -4.55 -8.90 -19.73
N ALA A 71 -3.77 -9.96 -19.64
CA ALA A 71 -3.76 -10.89 -18.51
C ALA A 71 -2.40 -10.82 -17.80
N ASN A 72 -2.35 -10.17 -16.66
CA ASN A 72 -1.12 -9.97 -15.91
C ASN A 72 -1.13 -10.82 -14.65
N VAL A 73 0.00 -11.47 -14.36
CA VAL A 73 0.18 -12.27 -13.14
C VAL A 73 0.95 -11.44 -12.12
N CYS A 74 0.44 -11.34 -10.90
CA CYS A 74 1.18 -10.72 -9.80
C CYS A 74 2.45 -11.50 -9.50
N MET A 75 3.61 -10.82 -9.49
CA MET A 75 4.92 -11.47 -9.38
C MET A 75 5.61 -11.25 -8.04
N ASP A 76 5.00 -10.52 -7.09
CA ASP A 76 5.68 -10.08 -5.89
C ASP A 76 5.51 -11.03 -4.69
N MET A 77 6.58 -11.13 -3.89
CA MET A 77 6.63 -11.76 -2.57
C MET A 77 5.80 -13.08 -2.50
N THR A 78 4.60 -12.99 -1.92
CA THR A 78 3.72 -14.15 -1.70
C THR A 78 3.34 -14.83 -3.01
N CYS A 79 2.96 -14.10 -4.04
CA CYS A 79 2.63 -14.69 -5.35
C CYS A 79 3.85 -15.37 -5.98
N HIS A 80 5.04 -14.78 -5.85
CA HIS A 80 6.30 -15.37 -6.30
C HIS A 80 6.53 -16.75 -5.69
N ILE A 81 6.49 -16.89 -4.36
CA ILE A 81 6.68 -18.19 -3.69
C ILE A 81 5.51 -19.15 -3.85
N ARG A 82 4.33 -18.67 -4.25
CA ARG A 82 3.13 -19.48 -4.51
C ARG A 82 2.97 -19.88 -5.97
N GLY A 83 4.02 -19.74 -6.79
CA GLY A 83 4.10 -20.33 -8.13
C GLY A 83 3.66 -19.41 -9.28
N ALA A 84 3.61 -18.10 -9.07
CA ALA A 84 3.25 -17.13 -10.10
C ALA A 84 4.11 -17.23 -11.37
N GLN A 85 5.41 -17.52 -11.25
CA GLN A 85 6.29 -17.70 -12.40
C GLN A 85 5.86 -18.86 -13.29
N ASN A 86 5.52 -20.00 -12.68
CA ASN A 86 5.04 -21.18 -13.41
C ASN A 86 3.69 -20.89 -14.07
N LEU A 87 2.77 -20.24 -13.34
CA LEU A 87 1.48 -19.82 -13.88
C LEU A 87 1.67 -18.96 -15.14
N LYS A 88 2.47 -17.91 -15.06
CA LYS A 88 2.78 -17.01 -16.18
C LYS A 88 3.42 -17.75 -17.37
N ALA A 89 4.43 -18.61 -17.10
CA ALA A 89 5.11 -19.36 -18.13
C ALA A 89 4.14 -20.28 -18.89
N ASN A 90 3.29 -21.01 -18.17
CA ASN A 90 2.27 -21.89 -18.74
C ASN A 90 1.23 -21.11 -19.56
N LEU A 91 0.77 -19.94 -19.06
CA LEU A 91 -0.14 -19.08 -19.82
C LEU A 91 0.51 -18.56 -21.11
N LYS A 92 1.78 -18.13 -21.06
CA LYS A 92 2.53 -17.73 -22.26
C LYS A 92 2.66 -18.88 -23.25
N GLN A 93 2.94 -20.09 -22.78
CA GLN A 93 2.99 -21.27 -23.64
C GLN A 93 1.61 -21.58 -24.26
N ARG A 94 0.54 -21.49 -23.49
CA ARG A 94 -0.83 -21.82 -23.92
C ARG A 94 -1.40 -20.85 -24.95
N PHE A 95 -1.15 -19.55 -24.76
CA PHE A 95 -1.73 -18.47 -25.57
C PHE A 95 -0.73 -17.80 -26.53
N GLY A 96 0.54 -18.18 -26.50
CA GLY A 96 1.61 -17.53 -27.27
C GLY A 96 1.51 -17.73 -28.79
N THR A 97 0.53 -18.47 -29.29
CA THR A 97 0.23 -18.59 -30.73
C THR A 97 -0.80 -17.56 -31.21
N LEU A 98 -1.45 -16.86 -30.30
CA LEU A 98 -2.38 -15.78 -30.62
C LEU A 98 -1.61 -14.50 -30.93
N SER A 99 -2.24 -13.60 -31.68
CA SER A 99 -1.60 -12.33 -32.03
C SER A 99 -1.49 -11.39 -30.84
N ASP A 100 -0.46 -10.52 -30.83
CA ASP A 100 -0.27 -9.48 -29.82
C ASP A 100 -1.43 -8.45 -29.77
N LYS A 101 -2.32 -8.46 -30.78
CA LYS A 101 -3.55 -7.66 -30.77
C LYS A 101 -4.69 -8.31 -30.02
N GLU A 102 -4.64 -9.63 -29.88
CA GLU A 102 -5.68 -10.39 -29.19
C GLU A 102 -5.40 -10.52 -27.69
N ILE A 103 -4.14 -10.82 -27.33
CA ILE A 103 -3.76 -11.05 -25.94
C ILE A 103 -2.32 -10.67 -25.64
N GLU A 104 -2.12 -10.11 -24.45
CA GLU A 104 -0.83 -9.96 -23.79
C GLU A 104 -0.84 -10.70 -22.46
N ILE A 105 0.19 -11.52 -22.22
CA ILE A 105 0.45 -12.14 -20.91
C ILE A 105 1.63 -11.41 -20.25
N GLY A 106 1.31 -10.56 -19.29
CA GLY A 106 2.26 -9.67 -18.61
C GLY A 106 2.49 -10.01 -17.14
N GLU A 107 3.02 -9.01 -16.44
CA GLU A 107 3.26 -9.01 -15.00
C GLU A 107 2.60 -7.79 -14.37
N ASP A 108 2.06 -7.96 -13.17
CA ASP A 108 1.64 -6.86 -12.31
C ASP A 108 2.45 -6.86 -11.01
N SER A 109 2.58 -5.68 -10.44
CA SER A 109 2.94 -5.51 -9.04
C SER A 109 1.83 -6.05 -8.12
N CYS A 110 2.03 -5.96 -6.81
CA CYS A 110 1.11 -6.54 -5.84
C CYS A 110 -0.34 -6.03 -5.99
N LEU A 111 -1.25 -6.95 -6.28
CA LEU A 111 -2.69 -6.67 -6.46
C LEU A 111 -3.47 -6.57 -5.13
N GLY A 112 -2.79 -6.62 -3.97
CA GLY A 112 -3.44 -6.59 -2.67
C GLY A 112 -4.28 -7.84 -2.35
N GLN A 113 -3.96 -8.99 -2.97
CA GLN A 113 -4.67 -10.27 -2.80
C GLN A 113 -3.75 -11.36 -2.21
N CYS A 114 -2.87 -10.97 -1.28
CA CYS A 114 -1.80 -11.85 -0.78
C CYS A 114 -2.29 -13.06 0.02
N ASP A 115 -3.44 -12.96 0.67
CA ASP A 115 -4.14 -14.07 1.33
C ASP A 115 -4.75 -15.08 0.36
N GLY A 116 -4.86 -14.71 -0.92
CA GLY A 116 -5.33 -15.56 -2.02
C GLY A 116 -4.30 -15.68 -3.15
N ALA A 117 -3.03 -15.87 -2.83
CA ALA A 117 -1.98 -16.07 -3.83
C ALA A 117 -2.00 -17.47 -4.46
N PRO A 118 -1.69 -17.63 -5.77
CA PRO A 118 -1.34 -16.58 -6.70
C PRO A 118 -2.54 -15.75 -7.16
N ALA A 119 -2.29 -14.47 -7.47
CA ALA A 119 -3.27 -13.55 -8.00
C ALA A 119 -2.91 -13.10 -9.42
N MET A 120 -3.90 -12.68 -10.19
CA MET A 120 -3.73 -12.10 -11.52
C MET A 120 -4.77 -11.02 -11.78
N SER A 121 -4.51 -10.16 -12.76
CA SER A 121 -5.50 -9.25 -13.32
C SER A 121 -5.85 -9.62 -14.76
N ILE A 122 -7.07 -9.34 -15.19
CA ILE A 122 -7.50 -9.41 -16.59
C ILE A 122 -8.26 -8.14 -16.90
N ASN A 123 -7.75 -7.35 -17.83
CA ASN A 123 -8.32 -6.05 -18.22
C ASN A 123 -8.60 -5.13 -17.00
N GLY A 124 -7.73 -5.17 -15.98
CA GLY A 124 -7.84 -4.38 -14.75
C GLY A 124 -8.61 -5.05 -13.61
N HIS A 125 -9.42 -6.08 -13.86
CA HIS A 125 -10.14 -6.82 -12.81
C HIS A 125 -9.21 -7.83 -12.13
N SER A 126 -9.12 -7.77 -10.81
CA SER A 126 -8.26 -8.65 -10.01
C SER A 126 -8.94 -9.99 -9.70
N PHE A 127 -8.15 -11.07 -9.71
CA PHE A 127 -8.57 -12.42 -9.34
C PHE A 127 -7.58 -13.01 -8.35
N ARG A 128 -8.06 -13.80 -7.39
CA ARG A 128 -7.25 -14.45 -6.35
C ARG A 128 -7.45 -15.96 -6.30
N ASN A 129 -6.53 -16.71 -5.69
CA ASN A 129 -6.52 -18.17 -5.63
C ASN A 129 -6.60 -18.82 -7.03
N VAL A 130 -5.89 -18.23 -7.99
CA VAL A 130 -6.05 -18.58 -9.39
C VAL A 130 -5.22 -19.81 -9.73
N SER A 131 -5.88 -20.94 -9.98
CA SER A 131 -5.25 -22.12 -10.57
C SER A 131 -5.03 -21.92 -12.07
N GLN A 132 -4.16 -22.74 -12.68
CA GLN A 132 -3.92 -22.73 -14.12
C GLN A 132 -5.24 -22.84 -14.92
N ALA A 133 -6.11 -23.79 -14.55
CA ALA A 133 -7.37 -24.03 -15.26
C ALA A 133 -8.33 -22.81 -15.15
N GLN A 134 -8.39 -22.17 -13.97
CA GLN A 134 -9.20 -20.98 -13.78
C GLN A 134 -8.65 -19.80 -14.59
N ALA A 135 -7.33 -19.58 -14.60
CA ALA A 135 -6.71 -18.53 -15.40
C ALA A 135 -7.01 -18.70 -16.90
N GLU A 136 -6.86 -19.91 -17.43
CA GLU A 136 -7.18 -20.23 -18.82
C GLU A 136 -8.66 -19.99 -19.14
N ALA A 137 -9.57 -20.42 -18.27
CA ALA A 137 -11.01 -20.21 -18.44
C ALA A 137 -11.40 -18.73 -18.47
N LEU A 138 -10.83 -17.91 -17.54
CA LEU A 138 -11.06 -16.47 -17.49
C LEU A 138 -10.51 -15.75 -18.74
N ILE A 139 -9.33 -16.14 -19.21
CA ILE A 139 -8.73 -15.58 -20.43
C ILE A 139 -9.59 -15.93 -21.65
N VAL A 140 -10.01 -17.20 -21.79
CA VAL A 140 -10.89 -17.63 -22.90
C VAL A 140 -12.22 -16.87 -22.88
N LEU A 141 -12.81 -16.67 -21.69
CA LEU A 141 -14.02 -15.88 -21.52
C LEU A 141 -13.81 -14.44 -22.02
N ALA A 142 -12.71 -13.80 -21.60
CA ALA A 142 -12.37 -12.42 -22.01
C ALA A 142 -12.12 -12.30 -23.53
N ILE A 143 -11.40 -13.25 -24.14
CA ILE A 143 -11.20 -13.32 -25.59
C ILE A 143 -12.54 -13.43 -26.32
N GLY A 144 -13.47 -14.25 -25.79
CA GLY A 144 -14.83 -14.40 -26.32
C GLY A 144 -15.70 -13.15 -26.16
N GLY A 145 -15.26 -12.13 -25.41
CA GLY A 145 -16.05 -10.94 -25.07
C GLY A 145 -17.13 -11.21 -24.03
N GLY A 146 -16.98 -12.28 -23.24
CA GLY A 146 -17.85 -12.56 -22.10
C GLY A 146 -17.55 -11.63 -20.92
N GLU A 147 -18.53 -11.40 -20.08
CA GLU A 147 -18.40 -10.59 -18.86
C GLU A 147 -17.55 -11.36 -17.83
N LEU A 148 -16.51 -10.70 -17.33
CA LEU A 148 -15.66 -11.27 -16.30
C LEU A 148 -16.37 -11.19 -14.93
N PRO A 149 -16.26 -12.24 -14.09
CA PRO A 149 -16.80 -12.18 -12.74
C PRO A 149 -16.05 -11.13 -11.92
N HIS A 150 -16.79 -10.28 -11.21
CA HIS A 150 -16.21 -9.34 -10.25
C HIS A 150 -15.90 -10.05 -8.93
N LEU A 151 -14.92 -9.53 -8.19
CA LEU A 151 -14.75 -9.91 -6.79
C LEU A 151 -16.00 -9.47 -6.02
N HIS A 152 -16.51 -10.37 -5.19
CA HIS A 152 -17.60 -10.05 -4.28
C HIS A 152 -17.06 -9.70 -2.89
N PRO A 153 -17.78 -8.82 -2.14
CA PRO A 153 -17.44 -8.59 -0.74
C PRO A 153 -17.38 -9.91 0.04
N GLU A 154 -16.41 -10.00 0.94
CA GLU A 154 -16.34 -11.14 1.87
C GLU A 154 -17.58 -11.15 2.79
N PRO A 155 -17.98 -12.32 3.31
CA PRO A 155 -19.04 -12.38 4.31
C PRO A 155 -18.74 -11.44 5.47
N LYS A 156 -19.73 -10.59 5.83
CA LYS A 156 -19.53 -9.57 6.88
C LYS A 156 -19.10 -10.21 8.20
N VAL A 157 -17.94 -9.83 8.70
CA VAL A 157 -17.45 -10.24 10.01
C VAL A 157 -18.13 -9.38 11.07
N THR A 158 -18.76 -10.03 12.05
CA THR A 158 -19.47 -9.37 13.14
C THR A 158 -18.78 -9.63 14.48
N GLY A 159 -19.05 -8.78 15.48
CA GLY A 159 -18.49 -8.98 16.83
C GLY A 159 -16.98 -8.71 16.95
N LEU A 160 -16.39 -7.98 15.99
CA LEU A 160 -14.97 -7.62 16.07
C LEU A 160 -14.71 -6.76 17.33
N PRO A 161 -13.71 -7.10 18.16
CA PRO A 161 -13.35 -6.29 19.34
C PRO A 161 -12.97 -4.84 18.99
N ALA A 162 -12.53 -4.60 17.77
CA ALA A 162 -12.22 -3.28 17.24
C ALA A 162 -13.48 -2.43 16.93
N ASN A 163 -14.69 -3.02 16.92
CA ASN A 163 -15.91 -2.27 16.68
C ASN A 163 -16.61 -1.94 18.01
N PRO A 164 -16.57 -0.68 18.48
CA PRO A 164 -17.23 -0.29 19.73
C PRO A 164 -18.77 -0.29 19.58
N TYR A 165 -19.29 -0.37 18.34
CA TYR A 165 -20.71 -0.31 18.01
C TYR A 165 -21.35 -1.67 17.74
N ASN A 166 -20.76 -2.76 18.22
CA ASN A 166 -21.32 -4.10 18.01
C ASN A 166 -22.77 -4.26 18.52
N ASN A 167 -23.17 -3.47 19.52
CA ASN A 167 -24.50 -3.50 20.17
C ASN A 167 -25.19 -2.11 20.19
N SER A 168 -24.71 -1.15 19.39
CA SER A 168 -25.26 0.22 19.35
C SER A 168 -25.16 0.80 17.94
N GLU A 169 -25.82 1.93 17.73
CA GLU A 169 -25.75 2.66 16.47
C GLU A 169 -24.35 3.27 16.26
N PRO A 170 -23.79 3.21 15.05
CA PRO A 170 -22.52 3.82 14.70
C PRO A 170 -22.51 5.34 14.90
N TYR A 171 -21.31 5.94 14.91
CA TYR A 171 -21.08 7.39 15.02
C TYR A 171 -21.42 7.99 16.39
N GLY A 172 -21.36 7.18 17.45
CA GLY A 172 -21.62 7.65 18.82
C GLY A 172 -20.58 8.66 19.29
N ALA A 173 -19.29 8.40 19.07
CA ALA A 173 -18.20 9.31 19.43
C ALA A 173 -18.33 10.65 18.71
N LEU A 174 -18.62 10.63 17.42
CA LEU A 174 -18.84 11.83 16.62
C LEU A 174 -20.01 12.65 17.12
N ARG A 175 -21.18 12.02 17.38
CA ARG A 175 -22.38 12.72 17.89
C ARG A 175 -22.10 13.39 19.24
N LYS A 176 -21.41 12.71 20.15
CA LYS A 176 -20.98 13.29 21.44
C LYS A 176 -20.06 14.48 21.23
N LEU A 177 -19.08 14.36 20.33
CA LEU A 177 -18.12 15.42 20.03
C LEU A 177 -18.79 16.63 19.38
N ALA A 178 -19.76 16.43 18.48
CA ALA A 178 -20.53 17.52 17.85
C ALA A 178 -21.27 18.40 18.88
N VAL A 179 -21.75 17.78 19.97
CA VAL A 179 -22.43 18.50 21.09
C VAL A 179 -21.42 19.17 22.00
N THR A 180 -20.37 18.45 22.44
CA THR A 180 -19.41 18.96 23.44
C THR A 180 -18.44 19.97 22.87
N LYS A 181 -18.11 19.86 21.58
CA LYS A 181 -17.12 20.68 20.87
C LYS A 181 -15.74 20.69 21.53
N ASP A 182 -15.40 19.60 22.25
CA ASP A 182 -14.12 19.47 22.96
C ASP A 182 -13.01 18.95 22.04
N TRP A 183 -12.64 19.78 21.06
CA TRP A 183 -11.61 19.45 20.07
C TRP A 183 -10.23 19.21 20.69
N THR A 184 -9.90 19.98 21.73
CA THR A 184 -8.62 19.86 22.43
C THR A 184 -8.56 18.63 23.32
N GLY A 185 -9.68 18.24 23.91
CA GLY A 185 -9.80 16.99 24.67
C GLY A 185 -9.57 15.75 23.81
N VAL A 186 -10.06 15.73 22.55
CA VAL A 186 -9.75 14.64 21.63
C VAL A 186 -8.25 14.52 21.37
N ILE A 187 -7.55 15.64 21.11
CA ILE A 187 -6.09 15.65 20.91
C ILE A 187 -5.37 15.12 22.15
N ALA A 188 -5.76 15.58 23.34
CA ALA A 188 -5.19 15.13 24.61
C ALA A 188 -5.42 13.62 24.81
N THR A 189 -6.64 13.13 24.55
CA THR A 189 -7.01 11.71 24.62
C THR A 189 -6.15 10.85 23.70
N LEU A 190 -5.98 11.23 22.44
CA LEU A 190 -5.15 10.49 21.48
C LEU A 190 -3.67 10.48 21.85
N LYS A 191 -3.14 11.59 22.42
CA LYS A 191 -1.77 11.66 22.92
C LYS A 191 -1.58 10.76 24.14
N GLU A 192 -2.50 10.80 25.10
CA GLU A 192 -2.43 9.99 26.33
C GLU A 192 -2.62 8.51 26.06
N ALA A 193 -3.51 8.15 25.13
CA ALA A 193 -3.67 6.78 24.64
C ALA A 193 -2.41 6.28 23.90
N GLY A 194 -1.60 7.19 23.36
CA GLY A 194 -0.38 6.86 22.62
C GLY A 194 -0.66 6.29 21.23
N LEU A 195 -1.76 6.69 20.60
CA LEU A 195 -2.09 6.23 19.23
C LEU A 195 -1.01 6.65 18.23
N GLN A 196 -0.31 5.66 17.67
CA GLN A 196 0.67 5.84 16.61
C GLN A 196 0.04 5.66 15.23
N GLY A 197 0.68 6.22 14.20
CA GLY A 197 0.28 5.98 12.81
C GLY A 197 0.55 4.53 12.41
N LEU A 198 -0.49 3.80 12.00
CA LEU A 198 -0.46 2.36 11.72
C LEU A 198 -0.26 2.01 10.24
N GLY A 199 0.10 3.01 9.43
CA GLY A 199 0.42 2.83 8.00
C GLY A 199 1.90 2.61 7.69
N GLY A 200 2.80 2.68 8.69
CA GLY A 200 4.25 2.47 8.45
C GLY A 200 5.15 3.15 9.47
N ALA A 201 5.22 4.48 9.49
CA ALA A 201 6.24 5.24 10.21
C ALA A 201 6.01 5.38 11.73
N GLY A 202 4.83 5.09 12.25
CA GLY A 202 4.55 5.13 13.70
C GLY A 202 4.51 6.53 14.33
N PHE A 203 4.38 7.62 13.57
CA PHE A 203 4.32 8.96 14.13
C PHE A 203 3.03 9.17 14.94
N PRO A 204 3.08 9.78 16.17
CA PRO A 204 1.90 9.93 17.02
C PRO A 204 0.77 10.75 16.38
N ALA A 205 -0.43 10.15 16.26
CA ALA A 205 -1.57 10.76 15.58
C ALA A 205 -2.05 12.05 16.25
N GLY A 206 -2.12 12.09 17.59
CA GLY A 206 -2.53 13.28 18.34
C GLY A 206 -1.59 14.47 18.14
N MET A 207 -0.28 14.23 18.02
CA MET A 207 0.70 15.29 17.70
C MET A 207 0.52 15.83 16.28
N LYS A 208 0.24 14.95 15.32
CA LYS A 208 -0.04 15.31 13.94
C LYS A 208 -1.28 16.21 13.85
N TRP A 209 -2.37 15.83 14.50
CA TRP A 209 -3.61 16.61 14.50
C TRP A 209 -3.47 17.96 15.21
N GLU A 210 -2.71 18.01 16.32
CA GLU A 210 -2.39 19.26 16.99
C GLU A 210 -1.61 20.21 16.08
N ALA A 211 -0.60 19.72 15.37
CA ALA A 211 0.17 20.53 14.42
C ALA A 211 -0.72 21.12 13.33
N VAL A 212 -1.61 20.31 12.72
CA VAL A 212 -2.56 20.80 11.71
C VAL A 212 -3.55 21.79 12.30
N ARG A 213 -4.10 21.52 13.51
CA ARG A 213 -5.01 22.44 14.19
C ARG A 213 -4.39 23.81 14.41
N ASN A 214 -3.13 23.85 14.87
CA ASN A 214 -2.41 25.06 15.20
C ASN A 214 -1.75 25.75 13.99
N ALA A 215 -1.68 25.07 12.84
CA ALA A 215 -1.15 25.66 11.62
C ALA A 215 -2.04 26.83 11.17
N PRO A 216 -1.42 27.92 10.65
CA PRO A 216 -2.15 29.10 10.19
C PRO A 216 -3.05 28.79 8.98
N GLY A 217 -4.06 29.65 8.76
CA GLY A 217 -5.01 29.52 7.65
C GLY A 217 -6.31 28.83 8.05
N THR A 218 -7.34 29.07 7.24
CA THR A 218 -8.71 28.58 7.47
C THR A 218 -9.06 27.41 6.58
N GLU A 219 -8.25 27.14 5.56
CA GLU A 219 -8.41 26.00 4.64
C GLU A 219 -7.43 24.90 5.05
N LYS A 220 -7.98 23.73 5.34
CA LYS A 220 -7.24 22.56 5.79
C LYS A 220 -7.90 21.30 5.23
N TYR A 221 -7.13 20.22 5.14
CA TYR A 221 -7.59 18.94 4.60
C TYR A 221 -7.37 17.78 5.57
N VAL A 222 -8.24 16.78 5.46
CA VAL A 222 -8.01 15.45 6.03
C VAL A 222 -7.82 14.49 4.85
N VAL A 223 -6.78 13.67 4.91
CA VAL A 223 -6.55 12.63 3.89
C VAL A 223 -6.38 11.28 4.57
N CYS A 224 -7.21 10.32 4.14
CA CYS A 224 -7.04 8.92 4.50
C CYS A 224 -6.24 8.23 3.41
N ASN A 225 -5.04 7.77 3.76
CA ASN A 225 -4.20 6.97 2.88
C ASN A 225 -4.68 5.52 2.90
N ALA A 226 -5.38 5.11 1.85
CA ALA A 226 -5.82 3.76 1.55
C ALA A 226 -5.11 3.18 0.30
N ASP A 227 -3.94 3.74 -0.07
CA ASP A 227 -3.05 3.15 -1.07
C ASP A 227 -2.20 2.06 -0.40
N GLU A 228 -2.79 0.90 -0.23
CA GLU A 228 -2.21 -0.27 0.42
C GLU A 228 -1.46 -1.12 -0.60
N SER A 229 -0.28 -0.67 -1.01
CA SER A 229 0.48 -1.27 -2.12
C SER A 229 1.76 -1.98 -1.70
N GLU A 230 2.12 -1.99 -0.41
CA GLU A 230 3.25 -2.80 0.13
C GLU A 230 2.92 -4.30 0.01
N PRO A 231 3.71 -5.11 -0.71
CA PRO A 231 3.45 -6.55 -0.85
C PRO A 231 3.30 -7.27 0.50
N GLY A 232 2.19 -7.98 0.66
CA GLY A 232 1.81 -8.63 1.91
C GLY A 232 0.82 -7.84 2.75
N THR A 233 0.68 -6.51 2.53
CA THR A 233 -0.30 -5.69 3.25
C THR A 233 -1.68 -5.84 2.63
N ILE A 234 -2.66 -6.21 3.46
CA ILE A 234 -4.06 -6.48 3.05
C ILE A 234 -5.06 -6.10 4.14
N LYS A 235 -4.62 -5.41 5.20
CA LYS A 235 -5.44 -5.06 6.35
C LYS A 235 -6.42 -3.92 6.09
N ASP A 236 -5.99 -2.91 5.30
CA ASP A 236 -6.82 -1.74 5.00
C ASP A 236 -7.98 -2.13 4.08
N ARG A 237 -7.76 -3.07 3.16
CA ARG A 237 -8.81 -3.74 2.39
C ARG A 237 -9.88 -4.30 3.32
N PHE A 238 -9.50 -5.10 4.32
CA PHE A 238 -10.40 -5.70 5.29
C PHE A 238 -11.14 -4.64 6.12
N ILE A 239 -10.44 -3.63 6.61
CA ILE A 239 -11.04 -2.57 7.45
C ILE A 239 -12.07 -1.78 6.65
N LEU A 240 -11.76 -1.41 5.41
CA LEU A 240 -12.70 -0.69 4.54
C LEU A 240 -13.92 -1.54 4.17
N GLU A 241 -13.79 -2.86 4.11
CA GLU A 241 -14.89 -3.77 3.78
C GLU A 241 -15.82 -4.04 4.97
N HIS A 242 -15.24 -4.23 6.17
CA HIS A 242 -16.01 -4.66 7.34
C HIS A 242 -16.31 -3.54 8.36
N LEU A 243 -15.48 -2.49 8.38
CA LEU A 243 -15.54 -1.39 9.35
C LEU A 243 -15.48 0.00 8.67
N PRO A 244 -16.13 0.23 7.50
CA PRO A 244 -16.05 1.51 6.78
C PRO A 244 -16.55 2.68 7.64
N HIS A 245 -17.54 2.44 8.50
CA HIS A 245 -18.10 3.43 9.42
C HIS A 245 -17.05 3.96 10.42
N LEU A 246 -16.13 3.13 10.92
CA LEU A 246 -15.07 3.59 11.83
C LEU A 246 -14.05 4.48 11.11
N VAL A 247 -13.72 4.15 9.87
CA VAL A 247 -12.82 4.97 9.05
C VAL A 247 -13.45 6.33 8.76
N ALA A 248 -14.69 6.34 8.29
CA ALA A 248 -15.44 7.56 8.01
C ALA A 248 -15.60 8.42 9.27
N GLU A 249 -15.98 7.82 10.41
CA GLU A 249 -16.09 8.52 11.68
C GLU A 249 -14.77 9.14 12.12
N GLY A 250 -13.67 8.38 12.04
CA GLY A 250 -12.33 8.88 12.37
C GLY A 250 -11.91 10.06 11.49
N MET A 251 -12.22 10.02 10.19
CA MET A 251 -11.96 11.13 9.27
C MET A 251 -12.79 12.37 9.60
N ILE A 252 -14.07 12.21 9.90
CA ILE A 252 -14.96 13.32 10.26
C ILE A 252 -14.51 13.96 11.58
N ILE A 253 -14.20 13.14 12.59
CA ILE A 253 -13.64 13.62 13.87
C ILE A 253 -12.36 14.41 13.63
N ALA A 254 -11.44 13.90 12.78
CA ALA A 254 -10.23 14.64 12.42
C ALA A 254 -10.54 15.98 11.76
N GLY A 255 -11.55 16.03 10.89
CA GLY A 255 -12.03 17.26 10.27
C GLY A 255 -12.47 18.31 11.30
N LEU A 256 -13.36 17.92 12.20
CA LEU A 256 -13.86 18.81 13.26
C LEU A 256 -12.72 19.27 14.20
N VAL A 257 -11.83 18.35 14.59
CA VAL A 257 -10.71 18.63 15.51
C VAL A 257 -9.68 19.56 14.88
N THR A 258 -9.31 19.34 13.63
CA THR A 258 -8.27 20.14 12.95
C THR A 258 -8.80 21.43 12.33
N GLY A 259 -10.12 21.50 12.12
CA GLY A 259 -10.78 22.61 11.42
C GLY A 259 -10.77 22.44 9.90
N ALA A 260 -10.52 21.23 9.40
CA ALA A 260 -10.65 20.92 7.98
C ALA A 260 -12.13 20.80 7.59
N LYS A 261 -12.42 21.11 6.31
CA LYS A 261 -13.79 21.06 5.75
C LYS A 261 -13.94 19.97 4.69
N ARG A 262 -12.84 19.39 4.23
CA ARG A 262 -12.82 18.32 3.21
C ARG A 262 -11.98 17.17 3.72
N GLY A 263 -12.51 15.95 3.54
CA GLY A 263 -11.84 14.68 3.81
C GLY A 263 -11.78 13.85 2.53
N ILE A 264 -10.59 13.38 2.16
CA ILE A 264 -10.34 12.61 0.95
C ILE A 264 -9.89 11.20 1.35
N LEU A 265 -10.67 10.17 0.98
CA LEU A 265 -10.17 8.79 0.99
C LEU A 265 -9.41 8.55 -0.31
N TYR A 266 -8.08 8.46 -0.24
CA TYR A 266 -7.23 8.13 -1.36
C TYR A 266 -7.05 6.61 -1.41
N ILE A 267 -7.73 5.94 -2.34
CA ILE A 267 -7.79 4.47 -2.43
C ILE A 267 -7.13 3.97 -3.71
N ARG A 268 -6.40 2.84 -3.61
CA ARG A 268 -5.83 2.20 -4.79
C ARG A 268 -6.94 1.64 -5.69
N HIS A 269 -6.71 1.68 -6.99
CA HIS A 269 -7.72 1.33 -7.99
C HIS A 269 -8.09 -0.16 -7.99
N GLU A 270 -7.20 -1.05 -7.52
CA GLU A 270 -7.45 -2.49 -7.44
C GLU A 270 -8.46 -2.87 -6.35
N TYR A 271 -8.87 -1.92 -5.51
CA TYR A 271 -9.84 -2.13 -4.42
C TYR A 271 -11.26 -1.67 -4.81
N GLU A 272 -11.74 -2.12 -5.98
CA GLU A 272 -13.08 -1.76 -6.52
C GLU A 272 -14.21 -2.04 -5.52
N VAL A 273 -14.18 -3.19 -4.83
CA VAL A 273 -15.20 -3.56 -3.83
C VAL A 273 -15.22 -2.56 -2.68
N GLN A 274 -14.06 -2.21 -2.14
CA GLN A 274 -13.92 -1.32 -0.99
C GLN A 274 -14.24 0.13 -1.36
N GLU A 275 -13.93 0.54 -2.58
CA GLU A 275 -14.33 1.82 -3.15
C GLU A 275 -15.86 1.95 -3.17
N HIS A 276 -16.57 0.96 -3.71
CA HIS A 276 -18.03 0.95 -3.76
C HIS A 276 -18.64 0.97 -2.36
N ILE A 277 -18.13 0.15 -1.44
CA ILE A 277 -18.61 0.13 -0.05
C ILE A 277 -18.45 1.50 0.61
N PHE A 278 -17.30 2.15 0.44
CA PHE A 278 -17.05 3.44 1.07
C PHE A 278 -17.86 4.59 0.43
N LYS A 279 -18.04 4.56 -0.89
CA LYS A 279 -18.94 5.51 -1.58
C LYS A 279 -20.38 5.39 -1.08
N HIS A 280 -20.88 4.16 -0.95
CA HIS A 280 -22.22 3.93 -0.39
C HIS A 280 -22.32 4.41 1.07
N GLU A 281 -21.26 4.23 1.87
CA GLU A 281 -21.19 4.77 3.23
C GLU A 281 -21.27 6.29 3.25
N ILE A 282 -20.57 6.99 2.35
CA ILE A 282 -20.66 8.46 2.21
C ILE A 282 -22.08 8.91 1.85
N GLU A 283 -22.75 8.23 0.91
CA GLU A 283 -24.13 8.53 0.53
C GLU A 283 -25.07 8.40 1.74
N ARG A 284 -24.96 7.31 2.49
CA ARG A 284 -25.71 7.08 3.73
C ARG A 284 -25.47 8.19 4.77
N LEU A 285 -24.24 8.64 4.92
CA LEU A 285 -23.88 9.73 5.85
C LEU A 285 -24.48 11.07 5.43
N ARG A 286 -24.53 11.36 4.14
CA ARG A 286 -25.21 12.56 3.61
C ARG A 286 -26.69 12.52 3.87
N GLU A 287 -27.35 11.40 3.58
CA GLU A 287 -28.80 11.21 3.84
C GLU A 287 -29.15 11.37 5.32
N GLN A 288 -28.28 10.97 6.22
CA GLN A 288 -28.48 11.08 7.67
C GLN A 288 -28.03 12.44 8.25
N GLY A 289 -27.52 13.38 7.43
CA GLY A 289 -26.99 14.65 7.90
C GLY A 289 -25.78 14.53 8.83
N ILE A 290 -25.02 13.43 8.69
CA ILE A 290 -23.80 13.21 9.45
C ILE A 290 -22.61 13.93 8.80
N VAL A 291 -22.60 14.06 7.48
CA VAL A 291 -21.68 14.91 6.71
C VAL A 291 -22.47 15.93 5.89
N GLY A 292 -21.82 16.98 5.44
CA GLY A 292 -22.42 18.06 4.68
C GLY A 292 -22.25 19.43 5.35
N PRO A 293 -23.19 20.38 5.15
CA PRO A 293 -23.05 21.74 5.61
C PRO A 293 -23.08 21.91 7.14
N ASP A 294 -23.58 20.90 7.86
CA ASP A 294 -23.69 20.92 9.32
C ASP A 294 -23.55 19.50 9.91
N VAL A 295 -22.32 19.15 10.27
CA VAL A 295 -22.01 17.80 10.82
C VAL A 295 -22.74 17.58 12.14
N CYS A 296 -23.73 16.69 12.15
CA CYS A 296 -24.48 16.31 13.35
C CYS A 296 -25.00 17.51 14.18
N GLY A 297 -25.35 18.63 13.56
CA GLY A 297 -25.81 19.84 14.27
C GLY A 297 -24.70 20.63 14.98
N SER A 298 -23.45 20.44 14.65
CA SER A 298 -22.29 21.14 15.24
C SER A 298 -22.16 22.59 14.77
N GLY A 299 -22.78 22.95 13.65
CA GLY A 299 -22.58 24.21 12.93
C GLY A 299 -21.30 24.24 12.10
N ILE A 300 -20.63 23.10 11.91
CA ILE A 300 -19.38 22.98 11.15
C ILE A 300 -19.61 22.12 9.92
N PRO A 301 -19.27 22.60 8.72
CA PRO A 301 -19.36 21.81 7.50
C PRO A 301 -18.20 20.84 7.37
N PHE A 302 -18.47 19.65 6.85
CA PHE A 302 -17.45 18.69 6.44
C PHE A 302 -17.97 17.78 5.34
N GLU A 303 -17.21 17.64 4.25
CA GLU A 303 -17.53 16.75 3.15
C GLU A 303 -16.50 15.63 3.05
N LEU A 304 -16.97 14.43 2.69
CA LEU A 304 -16.15 13.27 2.37
C LEU A 304 -16.23 12.96 0.87
N GLU A 305 -15.08 12.63 0.30
CA GLU A 305 -14.97 12.19 -1.08
C GLU A 305 -13.99 11.03 -1.22
N VAL A 306 -14.11 10.26 -2.30
CA VAL A 306 -13.19 9.18 -2.66
C VAL A 306 -12.38 9.63 -3.86
N PHE A 307 -11.05 9.54 -3.73
CA PHE A 307 -10.11 9.73 -4.82
C PHE A 307 -9.49 8.38 -5.17
N VAL A 308 -9.73 7.88 -6.37
CA VAL A 308 -9.16 6.63 -6.85
C VAL A 308 -7.75 6.90 -7.39
N SER A 309 -6.76 6.21 -6.81
CA SER A 309 -5.36 6.31 -7.22
C SER A 309 -5.17 5.93 -8.69
N PRO A 310 -4.37 6.65 -9.45
CA PRO A 310 -4.01 6.24 -10.81
C PRO A 310 -3.00 5.07 -10.84
N GLY A 311 -2.59 4.55 -9.69
CA GLY A 311 -1.79 3.34 -9.52
C GLY A 311 -0.31 3.55 -9.24
N GLY A 312 0.32 2.50 -8.69
CA GLY A 312 1.73 2.42 -8.32
C GLY A 312 1.97 2.56 -6.82
N TYR A 313 2.90 1.76 -6.29
CA TYR A 313 3.28 1.73 -4.86
C TYR A 313 3.72 3.10 -4.32
N ILE A 314 4.41 3.90 -5.15
CA ILE A 314 4.89 5.23 -4.73
C ILE A 314 3.74 6.15 -4.30
N CYS A 315 2.52 5.93 -4.79
CA CYS A 315 1.33 6.69 -4.41
C CYS A 315 0.94 6.52 -2.94
N GLY A 316 1.47 5.50 -2.25
CA GLY A 316 1.35 5.34 -0.79
C GLY A 316 2.25 6.27 0.03
N GLU A 317 3.28 6.89 -0.57
CA GLU A 317 4.09 7.89 0.11
C GLU A 317 3.29 9.20 0.27
N GLU A 318 3.27 9.76 1.50
CA GLU A 318 2.35 10.84 1.86
C GLU A 318 2.40 12.07 0.94
N THR A 319 3.58 12.45 0.44
CA THR A 319 3.73 13.63 -0.44
C THR A 319 3.54 13.29 -1.91
N ALA A 320 3.86 12.08 -2.34
CA ALA A 320 3.55 11.58 -3.68
C ALA A 320 2.04 11.42 -3.89
N LEU A 321 1.33 10.95 -2.86
CA LEU A 321 -0.13 10.92 -2.81
C LEU A 321 -0.74 12.31 -2.98
N ILE A 322 -0.18 13.31 -2.29
CA ILE A 322 -0.61 14.71 -2.40
C ILE A 322 -0.38 15.22 -3.83
N GLU A 323 0.78 14.97 -4.43
CA GLU A 323 1.06 15.33 -5.83
C GLU A 323 0.02 14.70 -6.78
N ALA A 324 -0.36 13.43 -6.57
CA ALA A 324 -1.39 12.79 -7.36
C ALA A 324 -2.77 13.46 -7.15
N ILE A 325 -3.17 13.79 -5.93
CA ILE A 325 -4.43 14.54 -5.69
C ILE A 325 -4.42 15.86 -6.48
N GLU A 326 -3.28 16.52 -6.58
CA GLU A 326 -3.11 17.79 -7.29
C GLU A 326 -2.97 17.63 -8.83
N GLY A 327 -3.14 16.42 -9.37
CA GLY A 327 -3.06 16.17 -10.81
C GLY A 327 -1.64 16.12 -11.36
N ASN A 328 -0.64 15.89 -10.52
CA ASN A 328 0.76 15.79 -10.89
C ASN A 328 1.24 14.32 -10.93
N ARG A 329 2.46 14.11 -11.43
CA ARG A 329 3.18 12.84 -11.24
C ARG A 329 3.40 12.60 -9.75
N ALA A 330 3.16 11.38 -9.28
CA ALA A 330 3.34 11.00 -7.88
C ALA A 330 4.83 10.97 -7.49
N GLU A 331 5.47 12.11 -7.46
CA GLU A 331 6.89 12.28 -7.11
C GLU A 331 7.00 12.90 -5.72
N PRO A 332 7.60 12.22 -4.73
CA PRO A 332 7.73 12.74 -3.37
C PRO A 332 8.33 14.15 -3.29
N ARG A 333 7.81 14.97 -2.38
CA ARG A 333 8.35 16.29 -2.04
C ARG A 333 9.53 16.18 -1.08
N ASN A 334 10.43 17.14 -1.15
CA ASN A 334 11.44 17.30 -0.10
C ASN A 334 10.77 17.75 1.21
N LYS A 335 11.19 17.18 2.32
CA LYS A 335 10.75 17.55 3.67
C LYS A 335 11.92 18.14 4.47
N PRO A 336 11.80 19.22 5.23
CA PRO A 336 10.63 20.10 5.38
C PRO A 336 10.32 20.95 4.13
N PRO A 337 9.07 21.47 3.97
CA PRO A 337 7.95 21.41 4.89
C PRO A 337 7.25 20.04 4.91
N PHE A 338 6.63 19.71 6.06
CA PHE A 338 5.82 18.49 6.22
C PHE A 338 4.36 18.77 5.87
N PRO A 339 3.56 17.77 5.45
CA PRO A 339 2.15 17.94 5.08
C PRO A 339 1.26 18.58 6.14
N VAL A 340 1.62 18.47 7.41
CA VAL A 340 0.91 19.15 8.51
C VAL A 340 0.95 20.67 8.41
N TYR A 341 1.89 21.23 7.62
CA TYR A 341 2.02 22.64 7.33
C TYR A 341 1.72 22.97 5.87
N GLU A 342 2.23 22.15 4.93
CA GLU A 342 2.07 22.32 3.49
C GLU A 342 1.76 20.96 2.82
N GLY A 343 0.49 20.56 2.88
CA GLY A 343 -0.04 19.36 2.27
C GLY A 343 -0.76 19.64 0.95
N VAL A 344 -2.02 19.17 0.85
CA VAL A 344 -2.87 19.31 -0.34
C VAL A 344 -3.06 20.81 -0.66
N TYR A 345 -2.75 21.20 -1.90
CA TYR A 345 -2.76 22.58 -2.40
C TYR A 345 -1.97 23.55 -1.51
N HIS A 346 -0.85 23.09 -0.94
CA HIS A 346 -0.03 23.83 0.01
C HIS A 346 -0.78 24.26 1.28
N LYS A 347 -1.84 23.53 1.65
CA LYS A 347 -2.61 23.77 2.88
C LYS A 347 -2.28 22.74 3.94
N PRO A 348 -2.40 23.09 5.23
CA PRO A 348 -2.20 22.12 6.32
C PRO A 348 -3.10 20.90 6.15
N THR A 349 -2.49 19.70 6.18
CA THR A 349 -3.19 18.44 5.89
C THR A 349 -2.93 17.40 6.96
N ALA A 350 -4.01 16.88 7.57
CA ALA A 350 -3.97 15.74 8.48
C ALA A 350 -4.06 14.43 7.66
N LEU A 351 -2.92 13.84 7.34
CA LEU A 351 -2.83 12.61 6.58
C LEU A 351 -2.57 11.44 7.52
N ASN A 352 -3.47 10.44 7.53
CA ASN A 352 -3.35 9.20 8.30
C ASN A 352 -3.77 7.99 7.47
N ASN A 353 -3.33 6.81 7.90
CA ASN A 353 -3.74 5.52 7.33
C ASN A 353 -5.15 5.12 7.78
N VAL A 354 -5.81 4.24 7.03
CA VAL A 354 -7.13 3.65 7.30
C VAL A 354 -7.26 3.11 8.73
N GLU A 355 -6.32 2.26 9.16
CA GLU A 355 -6.35 1.66 10.50
C GLU A 355 -6.17 2.71 11.60
N THR A 356 -5.39 3.75 11.36
CA THR A 356 -5.22 4.85 12.31
C THR A 356 -6.53 5.59 12.54
N PHE A 357 -7.27 5.94 11.46
CA PHE A 357 -8.58 6.56 11.59
C PHE A 357 -9.59 5.65 12.28
N ALA A 358 -9.63 4.37 11.93
CA ALA A 358 -10.54 3.39 12.55
C ALA A 358 -10.33 3.21 14.06
N ASN A 359 -9.12 3.49 14.59
CA ASN A 359 -8.84 3.42 16.01
C ASN A 359 -9.37 4.63 16.81
N VAL A 360 -9.62 5.76 16.15
CA VAL A 360 -10.07 6.99 16.85
C VAL A 360 -11.43 6.80 17.54
N PRO A 361 -12.50 6.34 16.86
CA PRO A 361 -13.78 6.07 17.52
C PRO A 361 -13.67 5.04 18.63
N GLN A 362 -12.84 4.00 18.47
CA GLN A 362 -12.61 2.98 19.50
C GLN A 362 -12.08 3.59 20.80
N ILE A 363 -11.09 4.49 20.70
CA ILE A 363 -10.48 5.15 21.85
C ILE A 363 -11.49 6.09 22.52
N LEU A 364 -12.26 6.85 21.75
CA LEU A 364 -13.21 7.83 22.27
C LEU A 364 -14.44 7.17 22.92
N GLU A 365 -14.90 6.02 22.43
CA GLU A 365 -16.03 5.29 23.00
C GLU A 365 -15.63 4.43 24.19
N ASN A 366 -14.54 3.68 24.09
CA ASN A 366 -14.13 2.73 25.13
C ASN A 366 -13.19 3.35 26.18
N GLY A 367 -12.59 4.49 25.89
CA GLY A 367 -11.67 5.20 26.80
C GLY A 367 -10.21 4.76 26.69
N ILE A 368 -9.34 5.59 27.28
CA ILE A 368 -7.88 5.44 27.25
C ILE A 368 -7.43 4.15 27.92
N GLU A 369 -8.01 3.82 29.09
CA GLU A 369 -7.63 2.63 29.85
C GLU A 369 -7.96 1.34 29.11
N TRP A 370 -9.10 1.31 28.38
CA TRP A 370 -9.40 0.19 27.50
C TRP A 370 -8.33 0.04 26.41
N PHE A 371 -7.96 1.13 25.74
CA PHE A 371 -6.97 1.07 24.67
C PHE A 371 -5.61 0.62 25.19
N LYS A 372 -5.18 1.12 26.36
CA LYS A 372 -3.93 0.68 27.00
C LYS A 372 -3.97 -0.79 27.39
N SER A 373 -5.10 -1.28 27.88
CA SER A 373 -5.26 -2.68 28.32
C SER A 373 -5.50 -3.67 27.18
N ALA A 374 -5.88 -3.19 25.99
CA ALA A 374 -6.11 -4.05 24.82
C ALA A 374 -4.82 -4.65 24.23
N GLY A 375 -3.66 -4.06 24.54
CA GLY A 375 -2.35 -4.60 24.16
C GLY A 375 -1.78 -5.54 25.21
N VAL A 376 -0.65 -6.16 24.92
CA VAL A 376 0.07 -7.08 25.80
C VAL A 376 1.56 -6.70 25.90
N GLY A 377 2.20 -7.09 27.02
CA GLY A 377 3.63 -6.85 27.20
C GLY A 377 4.02 -5.37 27.35
N GLY A 378 3.10 -4.51 27.80
CA GLY A 378 3.32 -3.08 27.99
C GLY A 378 3.08 -2.23 26.72
N PHE A 379 2.49 -2.83 25.68
CA PHE A 379 2.04 -2.13 24.49
C PHE A 379 0.54 -1.86 24.55
N SER A 380 0.05 -0.86 23.78
CA SER A 380 -1.34 -0.41 23.81
C SER A 380 -2.04 -0.69 22.49
N GLY A 381 -3.33 -1.02 22.56
CA GLY A 381 -4.21 -1.14 21.43
C GLY A 381 -4.21 -2.51 20.75
N LEU A 382 -5.03 -2.60 19.72
CA LEU A 382 -5.15 -3.74 18.81
C LEU A 382 -4.47 -3.43 17.50
N LYS A 383 -4.02 -4.47 16.78
CA LYS A 383 -3.38 -4.36 15.48
C LYS A 383 -3.95 -5.39 14.52
N PHE A 384 -4.39 -4.92 13.36
CA PHE A 384 -4.65 -5.80 12.23
C PHE A 384 -3.34 -6.19 11.56
N VAL A 385 -3.10 -7.49 11.44
CA VAL A 385 -1.94 -8.05 10.74
C VAL A 385 -2.41 -8.93 9.58
N GLY A 386 -1.83 -8.71 8.39
CA GLY A 386 -1.98 -9.61 7.26
C GLY A 386 -0.91 -10.69 7.33
N VAL A 387 -1.29 -11.96 7.21
CA VAL A 387 -0.34 -13.08 7.17
C VAL A 387 -0.51 -13.83 5.85
N SER A 388 0.59 -14.01 5.15
CA SER A 388 0.62 -14.68 3.86
C SER A 388 1.93 -15.45 3.64
N GLY A 389 2.10 -16.07 2.49
CA GLY A 389 3.29 -16.89 2.22
C GLY A 389 3.07 -18.36 2.52
N ASP A 390 4.05 -19.01 3.14
CA ASP A 390 4.04 -20.44 3.46
C ASP A 390 3.36 -20.71 4.81
N VAL A 391 2.08 -20.35 4.94
CA VAL A 391 1.24 -20.64 6.11
C VAL A 391 0.01 -21.46 5.73
N ASN A 392 -0.57 -22.19 6.69
CA ASN A 392 -1.74 -23.01 6.46
C ASN A 392 -3.01 -22.17 6.26
N ASN A 393 -3.19 -21.10 7.06
CA ASN A 393 -4.35 -20.22 7.02
C ASN A 393 -3.90 -18.78 6.76
N PRO A 394 -3.63 -18.39 5.51
CA PRO A 394 -3.37 -16.99 5.19
C PRO A 394 -4.63 -16.13 5.41
N GLY A 395 -4.46 -14.89 5.86
CA GLY A 395 -5.59 -14.00 6.12
C GLY A 395 -5.22 -12.78 6.96
N ILE A 396 -6.25 -12.08 7.44
CA ILE A 396 -6.11 -10.91 8.31
C ILE A 396 -6.55 -11.29 9.72
N PHE A 397 -5.72 -10.96 10.70
CA PHE A 397 -5.96 -11.26 12.11
C PHE A 397 -5.89 -9.98 12.94
N LEU A 398 -6.84 -9.81 13.84
CA LEU A 398 -6.82 -8.76 14.84
C LEU A 398 -6.19 -9.31 16.12
N VAL A 399 -5.06 -8.75 16.51
CA VAL A 399 -4.27 -9.19 17.66
C VAL A 399 -3.96 -8.03 18.60
N PRO A 400 -3.77 -8.28 19.91
CA PRO A 400 -3.21 -7.30 20.83
C PRO A 400 -1.84 -6.80 20.34
N MET A 401 -1.59 -5.49 20.35
CA MET A 401 -0.26 -4.97 20.11
C MET A 401 0.72 -5.58 21.12
N GLY A 402 1.86 -6.07 20.66
CA GLY A 402 2.83 -6.78 21.50
C GLY A 402 2.67 -8.30 21.55
N THR A 403 1.69 -8.88 20.84
CA THR A 403 1.64 -10.33 20.54
C THR A 403 2.93 -10.77 19.88
N THR A 404 3.45 -11.97 20.20
CA THR A 404 4.67 -12.48 19.55
C THR A 404 4.42 -12.95 18.13
N MET A 405 5.45 -12.88 17.27
CA MET A 405 5.35 -13.40 15.92
C MET A 405 5.01 -14.90 15.91
N SER A 406 5.62 -15.69 16.79
CA SER A 406 5.32 -17.12 16.94
C SER A 406 3.83 -17.36 17.25
N GLU A 407 3.22 -16.58 18.15
CA GLU A 407 1.80 -16.71 18.44
C GLU A 407 0.94 -16.42 17.18
N VAL A 408 1.27 -15.39 16.42
CA VAL A 408 0.57 -15.08 15.18
C VAL A 408 0.71 -16.21 14.16
N LEU A 409 1.91 -16.72 13.96
CA LEU A 409 2.18 -17.77 12.97
C LEU A 409 1.51 -19.10 13.33
N TYR A 410 1.62 -19.54 14.58
CA TYR A 410 1.17 -20.89 14.95
C TYR A 410 -0.27 -20.94 15.46
N LYS A 411 -0.72 -19.94 16.22
CA LYS A 411 -2.08 -19.92 16.78
C LYS A 411 -3.11 -19.35 15.83
N HIS A 412 -2.77 -18.27 15.11
CA HIS A 412 -3.71 -17.59 14.22
C HIS A 412 -3.60 -18.10 12.78
N ALA A 413 -2.40 -18.16 12.20
CA ALA A 413 -2.19 -18.60 10.83
C ALA A 413 -2.06 -20.12 10.66
N GLY A 414 -2.26 -20.90 11.74
CA GLY A 414 -2.33 -22.37 11.69
C GLY A 414 -0.99 -23.06 11.44
N GLY A 415 0.13 -22.38 11.64
CA GLY A 415 1.50 -22.88 11.44
C GLY A 415 1.96 -22.84 9.99
N ILE A 416 3.17 -23.36 9.80
CA ILE A 416 3.83 -23.35 8.49
C ILE A 416 3.19 -24.38 7.55
N LEU A 417 3.08 -24.03 6.29
CA LEU A 417 2.42 -24.81 5.26
C LEU A 417 2.95 -26.25 5.20
N GLY A 418 2.02 -27.21 5.25
CA GLY A 418 2.33 -28.64 5.15
C GLY A 418 3.19 -29.18 6.31
N GLY A 419 3.29 -28.47 7.44
CA GLY A 419 4.12 -28.88 8.58
C GLY A 419 5.62 -28.69 8.36
N ALA A 420 6.03 -27.92 7.35
CA ALA A 420 7.44 -27.56 7.15
C ALA A 420 7.96 -26.70 8.31
N LYS A 421 9.27 -26.53 8.40
CA LYS A 421 9.86 -25.62 9.39
C LYS A 421 9.91 -24.20 8.84
N LEU A 422 9.80 -23.23 9.75
CA LEU A 422 10.02 -21.83 9.45
C LEU A 422 11.50 -21.60 9.10
N LYS A 423 11.77 -20.94 7.98
CA LYS A 423 13.10 -20.44 7.61
C LYS A 423 13.24 -18.96 7.94
N ALA A 424 12.29 -18.17 7.47
CA ALA A 424 12.31 -16.72 7.61
C ALA A 424 10.89 -16.14 7.62
N PHE A 425 10.78 -14.88 8.03
CA PHE A 425 9.59 -14.07 7.87
C PHE A 425 9.95 -12.61 7.61
N ALA A 426 9.12 -11.90 6.85
CA ALA A 426 9.19 -10.46 6.68
C ALA A 426 8.04 -9.84 7.49
N PRO A 427 8.30 -9.07 8.57
CA PRO A 427 7.24 -8.56 9.45
C PRO A 427 6.34 -7.50 8.80
N SER A 428 6.84 -6.85 7.75
CA SER A 428 6.11 -5.79 7.03
C SER A 428 6.51 -5.73 5.56
N GLY A 429 6.32 -6.82 4.86
CA GLY A 429 6.63 -6.89 3.43
C GLY A 429 8.12 -6.65 3.12
N PRO A 430 8.44 -6.25 1.88
CA PRO A 430 9.83 -6.08 1.44
C PRO A 430 10.57 -4.98 2.20
N SER A 431 9.88 -3.93 2.66
CA SER A 431 10.50 -2.81 3.38
C SER A 431 11.13 -3.20 4.72
N SER A 432 10.64 -4.27 5.35
CA SER A 432 11.15 -4.74 6.64
C SER A 432 12.39 -5.64 6.55
N GLY A 433 12.74 -6.12 5.35
CA GLY A 433 13.71 -7.19 5.18
C GLY A 433 13.23 -8.51 5.78
N TYR A 434 14.16 -9.47 5.91
CA TYR A 434 13.88 -10.82 6.38
C TYR A 434 14.48 -11.08 7.76
N LEU A 435 13.69 -11.60 8.68
CA LEU A 435 14.14 -12.10 9.97
C LEU A 435 14.20 -13.63 9.96
N PRO A 436 15.23 -14.24 10.57
CA PRO A 436 15.36 -15.69 10.63
C PRO A 436 14.43 -16.30 11.70
N ALA A 437 14.11 -17.59 11.56
CA ALA A 437 13.24 -18.34 12.45
C ALA A 437 13.58 -18.18 13.95
N LYS A 438 14.88 -18.09 14.30
CA LYS A 438 15.32 -17.89 15.71
C LYS A 438 14.79 -16.60 16.35
N LEU A 439 14.24 -15.66 15.59
CA LEU A 439 13.64 -14.41 16.07
C LEU A 439 12.10 -14.47 16.09
N GLU A 440 11.48 -15.64 15.95
CA GLU A 440 10.01 -15.78 15.91
C GLU A 440 9.29 -15.34 17.20
N ASP A 441 10.00 -15.21 18.32
CA ASP A 441 9.43 -14.69 19.57
C ASP A 441 9.45 -13.16 19.67
N VAL A 442 9.91 -12.45 18.64
CA VAL A 442 9.87 -10.98 18.60
C VAL A 442 8.41 -10.50 18.70
N ARG A 443 8.20 -9.44 19.49
CA ARG A 443 6.86 -8.84 19.64
C ARG A 443 6.52 -7.94 18.48
N ILE A 444 5.28 -7.99 18.05
CA ILE A 444 4.73 -7.10 17.03
C ILE A 444 4.52 -5.72 17.65
N SER A 445 5.53 -4.88 17.53
CA SER A 445 5.52 -3.48 17.95
C SER A 445 6.59 -2.69 17.21
N PHE A 446 6.44 -1.38 17.10
CA PHE A 446 7.46 -0.51 16.48
C PHE A 446 8.81 -0.66 17.17
N LYS A 447 8.81 -0.67 18.51
CA LYS A 447 10.03 -0.76 19.30
C LYS A 447 10.73 -2.12 19.15
N SER A 448 10.01 -3.22 19.40
CA SER A 448 10.63 -4.55 19.43
C SER A 448 11.18 -4.98 18.06
N LEU A 449 10.50 -4.65 16.96
CA LEU A 449 10.99 -4.95 15.62
C LEU A 449 12.17 -4.07 15.22
N ALA A 450 12.21 -2.81 15.65
CA ALA A 450 13.37 -1.95 15.46
C ALA A 450 14.62 -2.44 16.22
N GLU A 451 14.45 -2.99 17.42
CA GLU A 451 15.54 -3.56 18.23
C GLU A 451 16.22 -4.78 17.59
N VAL A 452 15.54 -5.47 16.67
CA VAL A 452 16.10 -6.60 15.90
C VAL A 452 16.44 -6.20 14.46
N GLY A 453 16.59 -4.90 14.18
CA GLY A 453 17.03 -4.39 12.87
C GLY A 453 15.96 -4.43 11.77
N SER A 454 14.67 -4.55 12.14
CA SER A 454 13.53 -4.60 11.22
C SER A 454 12.52 -3.50 11.54
N MET A 455 11.30 -3.60 11.01
CA MET A 455 10.21 -2.64 11.29
C MET A 455 8.86 -3.34 11.35
N MET A 456 7.94 -2.78 12.13
CA MET A 456 6.55 -3.23 12.15
C MET A 456 5.79 -2.76 10.89
N GLY A 457 6.12 -1.57 10.41
CA GLY A 457 5.50 -0.99 9.23
C GLY A 457 3.98 -1.04 9.26
N SER A 458 3.37 -1.62 8.22
CA SER A 458 1.93 -1.82 8.11
C SER A 458 1.42 -3.11 8.79
N GLY A 459 2.31 -4.05 9.15
CA GLY A 459 1.95 -5.37 9.68
C GLY A 459 1.64 -6.41 8.60
N ALA A 460 2.40 -6.38 7.51
CA ALA A 460 2.31 -7.31 6.38
C ALA A 460 3.27 -8.50 6.58
N ILE A 461 2.85 -9.54 7.24
CA ILE A 461 3.71 -10.68 7.56
C ILE A 461 3.74 -11.64 6.38
N VAL A 462 4.92 -11.81 5.76
CA VAL A 462 5.15 -12.80 4.71
C VAL A 462 6.09 -13.89 5.25
N VAL A 463 5.67 -15.15 5.13
CA VAL A 463 6.32 -16.31 5.75
C VAL A 463 7.00 -17.17 4.71
N TYR A 464 8.21 -17.64 5.04
CA TYR A 464 9.06 -18.46 4.17
C TYR A 464 9.44 -19.75 4.89
N ALA A 465 9.04 -20.90 4.34
CA ALA A 465 9.41 -22.22 4.85
C ALA A 465 10.85 -22.60 4.46
N GLU A 466 11.40 -23.63 5.10
CA GLU A 466 12.62 -24.29 4.63
C GLU A 466 12.49 -24.70 3.15
N GLY A 467 13.59 -24.60 2.39
CA GLY A 467 13.61 -24.82 0.94
C GLY A 467 13.34 -23.57 0.10
N ARG A 468 13.09 -22.41 0.72
CA ARG A 468 13.03 -21.13 0.01
C ARG A 468 14.41 -20.48 -0.05
N CYS A 469 14.91 -20.19 -1.24
CA CYS A 469 16.17 -19.48 -1.42
C CYS A 469 16.01 -18.00 -1.05
N MET A 470 16.79 -17.52 -0.07
CA MET A 470 16.67 -16.14 0.40
C MET A 470 17.27 -15.14 -0.59
N LEU A 471 18.26 -15.54 -1.41
CA LEU A 471 18.75 -14.70 -2.51
C LEU A 471 17.67 -14.47 -3.58
N ASP A 472 16.94 -15.53 -3.97
CA ASP A 472 15.85 -15.43 -4.95
C ASP A 472 14.73 -14.49 -4.44
N ASN A 473 14.36 -14.63 -3.16
CA ASN A 473 13.36 -13.75 -2.54
C ASN A 473 13.86 -12.31 -2.41
N ALA A 474 15.13 -12.09 -2.08
CA ALA A 474 15.71 -10.74 -2.06
C ALA A 474 15.75 -10.10 -3.45
N LEU A 475 16.08 -10.89 -4.49
CA LEU A 475 16.04 -10.42 -5.88
C LEU A 475 14.62 -10.04 -6.29
N ASN A 476 13.61 -10.85 -5.93
CA ASN A 476 12.20 -10.53 -6.19
C ASN A 476 11.79 -9.20 -5.54
N ALA A 477 12.05 -9.04 -4.26
CA ALA A 477 11.73 -7.81 -3.52
C ALA A 477 12.50 -6.58 -4.04
N THR A 478 13.77 -6.74 -4.46
CA THR A 478 14.56 -5.64 -5.03
C THR A 478 14.03 -5.26 -6.42
N LYS A 479 13.56 -6.22 -7.22
CA LYS A 479 12.86 -5.95 -8.50
C LYS A 479 11.60 -5.14 -8.28
N PHE A 480 10.80 -5.47 -7.26
CA PHE A 480 9.63 -4.68 -6.87
C PHE A 480 10.02 -3.21 -6.62
N PHE A 481 10.99 -2.92 -5.76
CA PHE A 481 11.41 -1.54 -5.50
C PHE A 481 11.94 -0.81 -6.73
N ARG A 482 12.68 -1.50 -7.61
CA ARG A 482 13.13 -0.92 -8.88
C ARG A 482 11.94 -0.53 -9.77
N ASN A 483 10.97 -1.42 -9.91
CA ASN A 483 9.81 -1.22 -10.78
C ASN A 483 8.89 -0.10 -10.27
N GLU A 484 8.79 0.04 -8.93
CA GLU A 484 7.96 1.03 -8.25
C GLU A 484 8.66 2.37 -7.99
N SER A 485 9.92 2.50 -8.40
CA SER A 485 10.66 3.76 -8.26
C SER A 485 10.08 4.83 -9.18
N CYS A 486 9.70 5.99 -8.62
CA CYS A 486 9.26 7.15 -9.42
C CYS A 486 10.36 7.74 -10.31
N GLY A 487 11.63 7.34 -10.11
CA GLY A 487 12.77 7.80 -10.89
C GLY A 487 13.30 9.19 -10.54
N LYS A 488 12.68 9.93 -9.61
CA LYS A 488 13.07 11.31 -9.28
C LYS A 488 14.50 11.42 -8.76
N CYS A 489 14.87 10.68 -7.72
CA CYS A 489 16.20 10.77 -7.11
C CYS A 489 17.17 9.72 -7.67
N VAL A 490 18.40 10.15 -7.98
CA VAL A 490 19.43 9.30 -8.58
C VAL A 490 19.79 8.07 -7.73
N PRO A 491 19.97 8.18 -6.39
CA PRO A 491 20.33 7.02 -5.58
C PRO A 491 19.30 5.88 -5.69
N CYS A 492 18.01 6.17 -5.64
CA CYS A 492 16.94 5.18 -5.81
C CYS A 492 16.91 4.62 -7.24
N ARG A 493 16.79 5.49 -8.26
CA ARG A 493 16.65 5.10 -9.67
C ARG A 493 17.81 4.22 -10.16
N VAL A 494 19.04 4.66 -9.92
CA VAL A 494 20.25 3.96 -10.38
C VAL A 494 20.62 2.82 -9.42
N GLY A 495 20.53 3.07 -8.10
CA GLY A 495 20.92 2.11 -7.07
C GLY A 495 20.06 0.85 -7.10
N SER A 496 18.73 0.97 -7.18
CA SER A 496 17.83 -0.20 -7.24
C SER A 496 18.07 -1.03 -8.51
N SER A 497 18.26 -0.37 -9.66
CA SER A 497 18.61 -1.07 -10.91
C SER A 497 19.92 -1.83 -10.80
N LYS A 498 20.95 -1.18 -10.24
CA LYS A 498 22.26 -1.81 -10.08
C LYS A 498 22.26 -2.96 -9.08
N MET A 499 21.47 -2.85 -7.99
CA MET A 499 21.27 -3.96 -7.07
C MET A 499 20.60 -5.15 -7.76
N VAL A 500 19.57 -4.92 -8.58
CA VAL A 500 18.93 -5.99 -9.37
C VAL A 500 19.92 -6.67 -10.30
N ASP A 501 20.80 -5.92 -10.98
CA ASP A 501 21.83 -6.48 -11.85
C ASP A 501 22.77 -7.42 -11.08
N ILE A 502 23.27 -6.97 -9.92
CA ILE A 502 24.16 -7.73 -9.05
C ILE A 502 23.49 -9.02 -8.55
N LEU A 503 22.28 -8.90 -7.98
CA LEU A 503 21.55 -10.06 -7.45
C LEU A 503 21.16 -11.05 -8.56
N THR A 504 20.84 -10.54 -9.74
CA THR A 504 20.59 -11.39 -10.92
C THR A 504 21.85 -12.15 -11.32
N ALA A 505 23.01 -11.49 -11.35
CA ALA A 505 24.29 -12.16 -11.62
C ALA A 505 24.58 -13.26 -10.58
N TRP A 506 24.33 -13.01 -9.29
CA TRP A 506 24.50 -13.99 -8.24
C TRP A 506 23.56 -15.19 -8.39
N ALA A 507 22.28 -14.95 -8.68
CA ALA A 507 21.30 -16.02 -8.93
C ALA A 507 21.64 -16.89 -10.16
N HIS A 508 22.48 -16.39 -11.08
CA HIS A 508 22.96 -17.13 -12.25
C HIS A 508 24.39 -17.67 -12.10
N GLY A 509 24.96 -17.70 -10.90
CA GLY A 509 26.31 -18.20 -10.64
C GLY A 509 27.42 -17.34 -11.24
N LYS A 510 27.17 -16.03 -11.46
CA LYS A 510 28.14 -15.08 -12.02
C LYS A 510 28.59 -14.03 -11.00
N GLY A 511 28.25 -14.21 -9.72
CA GLY A 511 28.61 -13.31 -8.65
C GLY A 511 30.08 -13.36 -8.30
N THR A 512 30.59 -12.23 -7.78
CA THR A 512 31.95 -12.10 -7.32
C THR A 512 32.02 -11.52 -5.90
N PRO A 513 33.08 -11.80 -5.11
CA PRO A 513 33.24 -11.19 -3.78
C PRO A 513 33.34 -9.65 -3.83
N ALA A 514 33.77 -9.07 -4.93
CA ALA A 514 33.87 -7.61 -5.10
C ALA A 514 32.50 -6.94 -5.11
N ASP A 515 31.47 -7.65 -5.53
CA ASP A 515 30.09 -7.15 -5.58
C ASP A 515 29.54 -6.80 -4.18
N LEU A 516 30.01 -7.48 -3.12
CA LEU A 516 29.63 -7.17 -1.73
C LEU A 516 30.07 -5.76 -1.31
N GLY A 517 31.26 -5.33 -1.75
CA GLY A 517 31.75 -3.96 -1.51
C GLY A 517 30.83 -2.93 -2.19
N LEU A 518 30.53 -3.17 -3.48
CA LEU A 518 29.65 -2.29 -4.25
C LEU A 518 28.22 -2.25 -3.65
N LEU A 519 27.67 -3.37 -3.20
CA LEU A 519 26.35 -3.38 -2.55
C LEU A 519 26.32 -2.55 -1.27
N LYS A 520 27.38 -2.55 -0.47
CA LYS A 520 27.47 -1.70 0.73
C LYS A 520 27.47 -0.21 0.37
N GLU A 521 28.26 0.18 -0.64
CA GLU A 521 28.29 1.57 -1.14
C GLU A 521 26.92 2.01 -1.68
N LEU A 522 26.26 1.16 -2.48
CA LEU A 522 24.91 1.42 -2.99
C LEU A 522 23.88 1.54 -1.86
N THR A 523 23.94 0.66 -0.86
CA THR A 523 23.09 0.69 0.33
C THR A 523 23.21 2.02 1.06
N GLU A 524 24.44 2.47 1.33
CA GLU A 524 24.70 3.73 2.00
C GLU A 524 24.22 4.93 1.18
N ALA A 525 24.54 4.94 -0.12
CA ALA A 525 24.09 6.00 -1.02
C ALA A 525 22.56 6.09 -1.11
N MET A 526 21.86 4.96 -1.20
CA MET A 526 20.40 4.93 -1.24
C MET A 526 19.77 5.35 0.09
N LYS A 527 20.30 4.86 1.21
CA LYS A 527 19.81 5.18 2.55
C LYS A 527 19.92 6.67 2.87
N LEU A 528 21.04 7.30 2.52
CA LEU A 528 21.33 8.69 2.85
C LEU A 528 20.82 9.68 1.80
N GLY A 529 20.80 9.30 0.54
CA GLY A 529 20.54 10.20 -0.58
C GLY A 529 19.14 10.09 -1.21
N SER A 530 18.33 9.09 -0.83
CA SER A 530 16.96 8.97 -1.36
C SER A 530 15.99 9.90 -0.64
N ILE A 531 15.07 10.51 -1.39
CA ILE A 531 14.11 11.51 -0.89
C ILE A 531 13.05 10.86 0.02
N CYS A 532 12.61 9.63 -0.28
CA CYS A 532 11.51 8.97 0.42
C CYS A 532 11.86 7.56 0.91
N GLY A 533 10.95 6.99 1.71
CA GLY A 533 11.11 5.65 2.29
C GLY A 533 11.32 4.55 1.25
N LEU A 534 10.71 4.61 0.06
CA LEU A 534 10.93 3.60 -0.96
C LEU A 534 12.42 3.43 -1.25
N GLY A 535 13.13 4.49 -1.62
CA GLY A 535 14.55 4.41 -1.91
C GLY A 535 15.42 4.13 -0.69
N GLN A 536 15.00 4.62 0.49
CA GLN A 536 15.74 4.41 1.75
C GLN A 536 15.67 2.97 2.24
N PHE A 537 14.62 2.20 1.90
CA PHE A 537 14.42 0.82 2.34
C PHE A 537 14.64 -0.23 1.25
N ALA A 538 14.78 0.16 -0.02
CA ALA A 538 14.92 -0.78 -1.14
C ALA A 538 16.13 -1.73 -1.04
N HIS A 539 17.14 -1.37 -0.25
CA HIS A 539 18.27 -2.24 0.08
C HIS A 539 17.94 -3.30 1.15
N GLY A 540 16.85 -3.09 1.94
CA GLY A 540 16.50 -3.90 3.11
C GLY A 540 16.48 -5.41 2.86
N PRO A 541 15.85 -5.90 1.77
CA PRO A 541 15.81 -7.32 1.45
C PRO A 541 17.20 -7.96 1.38
N ILE A 542 18.11 -7.41 0.59
CA ILE A 542 19.46 -7.99 0.46
C ILE A 542 20.32 -7.73 1.69
N SER A 543 20.18 -6.59 2.36
CA SER A 543 20.92 -6.30 3.59
C SER A 543 20.62 -7.31 4.68
N SER A 544 19.34 -7.69 4.85
CA SER A 544 18.92 -8.71 5.81
C SER A 544 19.41 -10.12 5.44
N VAL A 545 19.49 -10.44 4.15
CA VAL A 545 20.08 -11.72 3.70
C VAL A 545 21.57 -11.76 3.99
N ILE A 546 22.29 -10.69 3.78
CA ILE A 546 23.73 -10.59 4.14
C ILE A 546 23.92 -10.77 5.66
N GLU A 547 23.02 -10.20 6.48
CA GLU A 547 23.12 -10.25 7.94
C GLU A 547 22.74 -11.63 8.51
N HIS A 548 21.65 -12.21 8.05
CA HIS A 548 21.04 -13.37 8.70
C HIS A 548 21.21 -14.68 7.95
N PHE A 549 21.50 -14.64 6.64
CA PHE A 549 21.60 -15.81 5.75
C PHE A 549 22.92 -15.84 4.97
N ASN A 550 23.99 -15.31 5.59
CA ASN A 550 25.29 -15.15 4.94
C ASN A 550 25.89 -16.46 4.41
N GLU A 551 25.71 -17.59 5.10
CA GLU A 551 26.21 -18.88 4.65
C GLU A 551 25.59 -19.32 3.32
N GLU A 552 24.27 -19.13 3.20
CA GLU A 552 23.54 -19.38 1.96
C GLU A 552 24.05 -18.48 0.83
N LEU A 553 24.25 -17.19 1.13
CA LEU A 553 24.73 -16.22 0.17
C LEU A 553 26.17 -16.52 -0.30
N VAL A 554 27.06 -16.88 0.62
CA VAL A 554 28.45 -17.28 0.31
C VAL A 554 28.46 -18.50 -0.62
N THR A 555 27.57 -19.47 -0.41
CA THR A 555 27.45 -20.64 -1.29
C THR A 555 27.07 -20.24 -2.72
N HIS A 556 26.19 -19.25 -2.89
CA HIS A 556 25.84 -18.73 -4.22
C HIS A 556 27.03 -18.03 -4.91
N ILE A 557 27.81 -17.23 -4.16
CA ILE A 557 28.86 -16.38 -4.73
C ILE A 557 30.15 -17.18 -4.95
N ARG A 558 30.55 -18.00 -3.96
CA ARG A 558 31.85 -18.72 -3.99
C ARG A 558 31.74 -20.05 -4.71
N ASP A 559 30.71 -20.83 -4.39
CA ASP A 559 30.54 -22.19 -4.85
C ASP A 559 29.67 -22.30 -6.12
N HIS A 560 29.14 -21.15 -6.57
CA HIS A 560 28.23 -21.03 -7.71
C HIS A 560 27.08 -22.07 -7.68
N ARG A 561 26.52 -22.30 -6.50
CA ARG A 561 25.48 -23.28 -6.23
C ARG A 561 24.39 -22.68 -5.36
N CYS A 562 23.14 -22.93 -5.73
CA CYS A 562 21.99 -22.61 -4.89
C CYS A 562 21.72 -23.76 -3.92
N PRO A 563 21.78 -23.57 -2.58
CA PRO A 563 21.54 -24.65 -1.61
C PRO A 563 20.13 -25.25 -1.74
N ASP A 564 19.15 -24.43 -2.06
CA ASP A 564 17.74 -24.84 -2.16
C ASP A 564 17.32 -25.22 -3.60
N ASN A 565 18.24 -25.25 -4.58
CA ASN A 565 17.99 -25.56 -6.00
C ASN A 565 16.87 -24.71 -6.65
N VAL A 566 16.71 -23.47 -6.24
CA VAL A 566 15.69 -22.52 -6.74
C VAL A 566 16.25 -21.64 -7.86
N CYS A 567 17.47 -21.13 -7.68
CA CYS A 567 18.09 -20.23 -8.63
C CYS A 567 18.49 -20.94 -9.93
N PRO A 568 18.40 -20.26 -11.11
CA PRO A 568 18.76 -20.84 -12.41
C PRO A 568 20.28 -20.92 -12.59
N MET A 569 20.98 -21.48 -11.62
CA MET A 569 22.41 -21.75 -11.70
C MET A 569 22.63 -22.95 -12.62
N ARG A 570 23.52 -22.82 -13.60
CA ARG A 570 23.94 -23.97 -14.39
C ARG A 570 24.78 -24.86 -13.47
N GLU A 571 24.45 -26.15 -13.43
CA GLU A 571 25.37 -27.15 -12.93
C GLU A 571 26.70 -26.99 -13.67
N ALA A 572 27.82 -26.85 -12.91
CA ALA A 572 29.13 -26.66 -13.47
C ALA A 572 29.64 -27.92 -14.20
#